data_185920ef94739f61754041df8e2b1c96
#
_entry.id   185920ef94739f61754041df8e2b1c96
#
_cell.length_a   1.000
_cell.length_b   1.000
_cell.length_c   1.000
_cell.angle_alpha   90.00
_cell.angle_beta   90.00
_cell.angle_gamma   90.00
#
_symmetry.space_group_name_H-M   'P 1'
#
loop_
_entity.id
_entity.type
_entity.pdbx_description
1 polymer ?
#
loop_
_entity_poly.entity_id
_entity_poly.type
_entity_poly.pdbx_seq_one_letter_code
_entity_poly.pdbx_strand_id
1 'polypeptide(L)'
;VHQGRLESFMSEDESELVVESKALIIVKSDALDGGTIRHTVPYFLNDRAMEINSYQDWWLCERLLTQRRVVFVVAGYPAIGMGHVFRSLMLAHEIANHKVFFVCTKESELAASNIAARDYKTFIQQGELWEDVLALDPDLVINDMLDTPREYMEHLKAANIPVVNFEDEGPGSVLADQVVNALYEEPQNETNGKQPERFLYGHKYFCLRDEFLQAEQNVFRPAPKCILITFGGTDM
;
A
#
# COMPACT_ATOMS: atom_id res chain seq x y z
N VAL A 1 25.26 23.16 27.80
CA VAL A 1 24.37 22.02 27.69
C VAL A 1 23.14 22.37 28.50
N HIS A 2 22.12 22.94 27.89
CA HIS A 2 20.84 23.17 28.55
C HIS A 2 20.01 21.86 28.40
N GLN A 3 19.70 21.24 29.53
CA GLN A 3 18.71 20.19 29.61
C GLN A 3 17.35 20.81 29.26
N GLY A 4 16.80 20.47 28.08
CA GLY A 4 15.46 20.81 27.69
C GLY A 4 14.49 20.15 28.67
N ARG A 5 13.67 20.97 29.33
CA ARG A 5 12.59 20.49 30.19
C ARG A 5 11.44 20.06 29.27
N LEU A 6 11.11 18.79 29.29
CA LEU A 6 9.90 18.27 28.68
C LEU A 6 8.71 18.82 29.48
N GLU A 7 8.05 19.84 28.96
CA GLU A 7 6.73 20.23 29.41
C GLU A 7 5.72 19.51 28.54
N SER A 8 5.06 18.51 29.11
CA SER A 8 3.92 17.86 28.47
C SER A 8 2.72 18.79 28.52
N PHE A 9 2.31 19.28 27.36
CA PHE A 9 0.99 19.89 27.22
C PHE A 9 -0.03 18.75 27.00
N MET A 10 -0.91 18.54 27.96
CA MET A 10 -2.05 17.63 27.78
C MET A 10 -3.10 18.38 26.96
N SER A 11 -3.49 17.82 25.82
CA SER A 11 -4.71 18.23 25.15
C SER A 11 -5.91 17.78 26.00
N GLU A 12 -7.06 18.43 25.88
CA GLU A 12 -8.29 18.03 26.59
C GLU A 12 -8.79 16.63 26.20
N ASP A 13 -8.20 16.00 25.16
CA ASP A 13 -8.39 14.62 24.78
C ASP A 13 -7.19 13.79 25.30
N GLU A 14 -7.42 12.97 26.32
CA GLU A 14 -6.41 12.22 27.09
C GLU A 14 -5.55 11.20 26.29
N SER A 15 -5.62 11.19 24.96
CA SER A 15 -5.01 10.15 24.11
C SER A 15 -3.79 10.58 23.27
N GLU A 16 -3.48 11.87 23.15
CA GLU A 16 -2.35 12.31 22.32
C GLU A 16 -1.22 12.91 23.13
N LEU A 17 -0.08 12.26 23.10
CA LEU A 17 1.17 12.79 23.64
C LEU A 17 1.73 13.85 22.69
N VAL A 18 1.74 15.10 23.11
CA VAL A 18 2.34 16.21 22.37
C VAL A 18 3.79 16.41 22.82
N VAL A 19 4.69 16.38 21.86
CA VAL A 19 6.14 16.57 22.08
C VAL A 19 6.58 17.89 21.45
N GLU A 20 7.33 18.72 22.20
CA GLU A 20 7.91 19.94 21.66
C GLU A 20 8.95 19.59 20.60
N SER A 21 8.77 20.15 19.39
CA SER A 21 9.72 20.08 18.28
C SER A 21 10.39 21.43 18.06
N LYS A 22 11.70 21.44 17.83
CA LYS A 22 12.46 22.64 17.43
C LYS A 22 12.52 22.84 15.91
N ALA A 23 11.77 22.04 15.15
CA ALA A 23 11.81 22.06 13.69
C ALA A 23 11.38 23.39 13.08
N LEU A 24 10.52 24.14 13.78
CA LEU A 24 10.08 25.46 13.32
C LEU A 24 9.89 26.40 14.51
N ILE A 25 10.56 27.54 14.47
CA ILE A 25 10.38 28.65 15.41
C ILE A 25 10.08 29.91 14.60
N ILE A 26 8.90 30.49 14.82
CA ILE A 26 8.49 31.76 14.20
C ILE A 26 8.58 32.85 15.25
N VAL A 27 9.41 33.85 15.00
CA VAL A 27 9.56 35.01 15.87
C VAL A 27 9.29 36.30 15.11
N LYS A 28 8.79 37.31 15.80
CA LYS A 28 8.69 38.66 15.22
C LYS A 28 10.09 39.26 15.04
N SER A 29 10.26 40.08 13.99
CA SER A 29 11.56 40.69 13.66
C SER A 29 12.13 41.53 14.79
N ASP A 30 11.28 42.22 15.55
CA ASP A 30 11.66 43.02 16.70
C ASP A 30 12.20 42.18 17.88
N ALA A 31 11.87 40.92 17.95
CA ALA A 31 12.42 40.00 18.95
C ALA A 31 13.83 39.48 18.58
N LEU A 32 14.26 39.61 17.32
CA LEU A 32 15.58 39.19 16.87
C LEU A 32 16.70 40.16 17.27
N ASP A 33 16.35 41.42 17.53
CA ASP A 33 17.33 42.50 17.89
C ASP A 33 17.62 42.55 19.42
N GLY A 34 17.60 41.39 20.09
CA GLY A 34 17.91 41.25 21.52
C GLY A 34 16.71 41.48 22.44
N GLY A 35 15.52 41.49 21.90
CA GLY A 35 14.28 41.51 22.66
C GLY A 35 14.05 40.21 23.43
N THR A 36 13.47 40.34 24.65
CA THR A 36 13.10 39.19 25.44
C THR A 36 11.79 38.58 24.89
N ILE A 37 11.82 37.30 24.51
CA ILE A 37 10.60 36.56 24.15
C ILE A 37 9.73 36.42 25.42
N ARG A 38 8.64 37.17 25.49
CA ARG A 38 7.76 37.19 26.68
C ARG A 38 6.60 36.22 26.61
N HIS A 39 6.21 35.84 25.42
CA HIS A 39 5.07 34.94 25.19
C HIS A 39 5.41 33.98 24.05
N THR A 40 5.30 32.70 24.30
CA THR A 40 5.33 31.63 23.29
C THR A 40 3.95 31.05 23.14
N VAL A 41 3.53 30.85 21.89
CA VAL A 41 2.27 30.14 21.57
C VAL A 41 2.66 28.87 20.84
N PRO A 42 2.20 27.70 21.30
CA PRO A 42 2.46 26.45 20.60
C PRO A 42 1.75 26.47 19.24
N TYR A 43 2.46 26.05 18.20
CA TYR A 43 1.89 25.79 16.88
C TYR A 43 1.92 24.27 16.63
N PHE A 44 0.74 23.69 16.50
CA PHE A 44 0.64 22.25 16.27
C PHE A 44 0.95 21.94 14.81
N LEU A 45 1.95 21.11 14.59
CA LEU A 45 2.27 20.58 13.29
C LEU A 45 1.59 19.21 13.15
N ASN A 46 0.62 19.11 12.26
CA ASN A 46 -0.11 17.86 11.99
C ASN A 46 0.71 16.84 11.23
N ASP A 47 1.90 17.23 10.77
CA ASP A 47 2.79 16.36 10.03
C ASP A 47 4.23 16.44 10.56
N ARG A 48 5.03 15.52 10.11
CA ARG A 48 6.37 15.18 10.57
C ARG A 48 7.30 16.39 10.58
N ALA A 49 7.40 17.04 11.72
CA ALA A 49 8.43 18.00 11.96
C ALA A 49 9.65 17.25 12.51
N MET A 50 10.71 17.18 11.73
CA MET A 50 11.94 16.49 12.10
C MET A 50 13.12 17.42 11.97
N GLU A 51 13.89 17.53 13.03
CA GLU A 51 15.13 18.28 13.06
C GLU A 51 16.27 17.38 12.56
N ILE A 52 17.08 17.89 11.64
CA ILE A 52 18.22 17.15 11.09
C ILE A 52 19.47 17.56 11.86
N ASN A 53 19.91 16.73 12.80
CA ASN A 53 21.10 16.94 13.62
C ASN A 53 22.22 15.93 13.34
N SER A 54 21.89 14.85 12.62
CA SER A 54 22.81 13.76 12.30
C SER A 54 22.60 13.23 10.88
N TYR A 55 23.54 12.45 10.37
CA TYR A 55 23.37 11.73 9.11
C TYR A 55 22.20 10.72 9.15
N GLN A 56 21.90 10.17 10.32
CA GLN A 56 20.74 9.28 10.49
C GLN A 56 19.44 10.05 10.32
N ASP A 57 19.35 11.27 10.88
CA ASP A 57 18.17 12.13 10.69
C ASP A 57 18.00 12.52 9.23
N TRP A 58 19.11 12.85 8.55
CA TRP A 58 19.13 13.11 7.12
C TRP A 58 18.54 11.94 6.31
N TRP A 59 19.04 10.73 6.52
CA TRP A 59 18.55 9.54 5.85
C TRP A 59 17.07 9.27 6.14
N LEU A 60 16.65 9.48 7.38
CA LEU A 60 15.27 9.31 7.76
C LEU A 60 14.39 10.36 7.06
N CYS A 61 14.81 11.62 7.02
CA CYS A 61 14.10 12.68 6.29
C CYS A 61 13.99 12.37 4.79
N GLU A 62 15.08 11.94 4.16
CA GLU A 62 15.09 11.56 2.75
C GLU A 62 14.11 10.42 2.48
N ARG A 63 14.11 9.40 3.34
CA ARG A 63 13.14 8.31 3.26
C ARG A 63 11.70 8.77 3.42
N LEU A 64 11.44 9.65 4.38
CA LEU A 64 10.11 10.17 4.64
C LEU A 64 9.58 11.03 3.47
N LEU A 65 10.47 11.82 2.85
CA LEU A 65 10.13 12.64 1.68
C LEU A 65 9.89 11.81 0.41
N THR A 66 10.52 10.65 0.30
CA THR A 66 10.35 9.74 -0.85
C THR A 66 9.22 8.73 -0.65
N GLN A 67 8.59 8.71 0.53
CA GLN A 67 7.46 7.82 0.76
C GLN A 67 6.29 8.14 -0.16
N ARG A 68 5.72 7.09 -0.77
CA ARG A 68 4.50 7.14 -1.57
C ARG A 68 3.35 6.50 -0.80
N ARG A 69 2.14 6.94 -1.07
CA ARG A 69 0.92 6.28 -0.62
C ARG A 69 0.51 5.26 -1.67
N VAL A 70 0.62 4.00 -1.32
CA VAL A 70 0.23 2.89 -2.19
C VAL A 70 -1.03 2.27 -1.64
N VAL A 71 -2.08 2.26 -2.43
CA VAL A 71 -3.36 1.64 -2.07
C VAL A 71 -3.53 0.34 -2.83
N PHE A 72 -3.61 -0.75 -2.10
CA PHE A 72 -4.02 -2.04 -2.64
C PHE A 72 -5.53 -2.17 -2.57
N VAL A 73 -6.17 -2.50 -3.69
CA VAL A 73 -7.58 -2.83 -3.77
C VAL A 73 -7.69 -4.33 -3.95
N VAL A 74 -8.28 -5.01 -2.96
CA VAL A 74 -8.22 -6.47 -2.88
C VAL A 74 -9.60 -7.08 -2.71
N ALA A 75 -9.86 -8.16 -3.44
CA ALA A 75 -11.01 -9.03 -3.20
C ALA A 75 -10.55 -10.36 -2.58
N GLY A 76 -11.31 -10.85 -1.58
CA GLY A 76 -11.01 -12.12 -0.93
C GLY A 76 -12.20 -12.60 -0.10
N TYR A 77 -13.02 -13.46 -0.71
CA TYR A 77 -14.21 -14.07 -0.13
C TYR A 77 -14.29 -15.54 -0.56
N PRO A 78 -15.14 -16.38 0.06
CA PRO A 78 -15.12 -17.83 -0.17
C PRO A 78 -15.16 -18.27 -1.63
N ALA A 79 -15.91 -17.57 -2.50
CA ALA A 79 -16.06 -17.96 -3.90
C ALA A 79 -14.80 -17.77 -4.75
N ILE A 80 -13.96 -16.76 -4.45
CA ILE A 80 -12.73 -16.48 -5.22
C ILE A 80 -11.45 -16.90 -4.47
N GLY A 81 -11.57 -17.27 -3.20
CA GLY A 81 -10.45 -17.66 -2.37
C GLY A 81 -9.59 -16.49 -1.88
N MET A 82 -8.44 -16.82 -1.32
CA MET A 82 -7.53 -15.86 -0.66
C MET A 82 -6.25 -15.59 -1.46
N GLY A 83 -6.15 -16.07 -2.68
CA GLY A 83 -4.94 -15.91 -3.52
C GLY A 83 -4.55 -14.45 -3.73
N HIS A 84 -5.53 -13.60 -4.04
CA HIS A 84 -5.36 -12.16 -4.20
C HIS A 84 -4.81 -11.49 -2.93
N VAL A 85 -5.35 -11.88 -1.76
CA VAL A 85 -4.91 -11.35 -0.46
C VAL A 85 -3.46 -11.68 -0.19
N PHE A 86 -3.06 -12.95 -0.36
CA PHE A 86 -1.69 -13.38 -0.11
C PHE A 86 -0.69 -12.75 -1.08
N ARG A 87 -1.05 -12.61 -2.36
CA ARG A 87 -0.21 -11.93 -3.34
C ARG A 87 -0.01 -10.46 -2.97
N SER A 88 -1.09 -9.75 -2.68
CA SER A 88 -1.05 -8.34 -2.27
C SER A 88 -0.25 -8.13 -0.98
N LEU A 89 -0.35 -9.03 0.00
CA LEU A 89 0.44 -8.96 1.23
C LEU A 89 1.95 -9.14 0.96
N MET A 90 2.31 -10.05 0.07
CA MET A 90 3.72 -10.24 -0.32
C MET A 90 4.28 -8.99 -0.99
N LEU A 91 3.54 -8.44 -1.95
CA LEU A 91 3.94 -7.20 -2.63
C LEU A 91 4.03 -6.02 -1.67
N ALA A 92 3.08 -5.90 -0.74
CA ALA A 92 3.08 -4.87 0.29
C ALA A 92 4.31 -4.96 1.22
N HIS A 93 4.75 -6.18 1.52
CA HIS A 93 5.96 -6.40 2.32
C HIS A 93 7.22 -5.89 1.61
N GLU A 94 7.36 -6.12 0.31
CA GLU A 94 8.49 -5.64 -0.49
C GLU A 94 8.58 -4.11 -0.58
N ILE A 95 7.44 -3.42 -0.44
CA ILE A 95 7.35 -1.96 -0.50
C ILE A 95 7.05 -1.33 0.87
N ALA A 96 7.41 -2.00 1.97
CA ALA A 96 7.16 -1.55 3.34
C ALA A 96 7.83 -0.21 3.71
N ASN A 97 8.73 0.32 2.87
CA ASN A 97 9.28 1.68 2.98
C ASN A 97 8.28 2.77 2.56
N HIS A 98 7.16 2.43 1.94
CA HIS A 98 6.06 3.30 1.56
C HIS A 98 4.91 3.25 2.57
N LYS A 99 3.95 4.16 2.44
CA LYS A 99 2.70 4.12 3.22
C LYS A 99 1.72 3.21 2.47
N VAL A 100 1.52 2.01 2.98
CA VAL A 100 0.63 1.03 2.37
C VAL A 100 -0.73 1.03 3.06
N PHE A 101 -1.78 1.06 2.25
CA PHE A 101 -3.18 0.96 2.65
C PHE A 101 -3.86 -0.15 1.86
N PHE A 102 -4.87 -0.76 2.47
CA PHE A 102 -5.70 -1.75 1.79
C PHE A 102 -7.16 -1.29 1.78
N VAL A 103 -7.80 -1.40 0.63
CA VAL A 103 -9.26 -1.29 0.47
C VAL A 103 -9.77 -2.65 0.00
N CYS A 104 -10.60 -3.28 0.80
CA CYS A 104 -11.24 -4.55 0.47
C CYS A 104 -12.65 -4.31 -0.08
N THR A 105 -13.06 -5.08 -1.09
CA THR A 105 -14.43 -5.01 -1.63
C THR A 105 -15.46 -5.38 -0.55
N LYS A 106 -16.74 -5.00 -0.75
CA LYS A 106 -17.81 -5.15 0.26
C LYS A 106 -17.93 -6.56 0.83
N GLU A 107 -17.74 -7.58 0.00
CA GLU A 107 -17.87 -9.00 0.39
C GLU A 107 -16.60 -9.56 1.04
N SER A 108 -15.54 -8.77 1.17
CA SER A 108 -14.21 -9.24 1.52
C SER A 108 -13.83 -9.04 2.99
N GLU A 109 -14.77 -9.22 3.93
CA GLU A 109 -14.53 -9.12 5.37
C GLU A 109 -13.43 -10.08 5.85
N LEU A 110 -13.40 -11.31 5.30
CA LEU A 110 -12.35 -12.27 5.62
C LEU A 110 -10.98 -11.78 5.19
N ALA A 111 -10.88 -11.20 4.00
CA ALA A 111 -9.65 -10.57 3.50
C ALA A 111 -9.22 -9.42 4.42
N ALA A 112 -10.15 -8.51 4.73
CA ALA A 112 -9.87 -7.36 5.57
C ALA A 112 -9.34 -7.76 6.96
N SER A 113 -9.97 -8.76 7.60
CA SER A 113 -9.54 -9.28 8.90
C SER A 113 -8.13 -9.90 8.82
N ASN A 114 -7.84 -10.62 7.74
CA ASN A 114 -6.55 -11.28 7.53
C ASN A 114 -5.41 -10.28 7.30
N ILE A 115 -5.70 -9.20 6.57
CA ILE A 115 -4.75 -8.11 6.27
C ILE A 115 -4.51 -7.27 7.54
N ALA A 116 -5.58 -6.89 8.25
CA ALA A 116 -5.49 -6.11 9.49
C ALA A 116 -4.72 -6.84 10.58
N ALA A 117 -4.83 -8.17 10.66
CA ALA A 117 -4.05 -9.00 11.59
C ALA A 117 -2.53 -8.96 11.35
N ARG A 118 -2.08 -8.34 10.25
CA ARG A 118 -0.67 -8.10 9.90
C ARG A 118 -0.26 -6.63 10.01
N ASP A 119 -1.03 -5.86 10.80
CA ASP A 119 -0.77 -4.45 11.11
C ASP A 119 -0.85 -3.50 9.89
N TYR A 120 -1.46 -3.91 8.78
CA TYR A 120 -1.76 -3.00 7.68
C TYR A 120 -3.04 -2.22 7.93
N LYS A 121 -3.04 -0.93 7.59
CA LYS A 121 -4.25 -0.09 7.59
C LYS A 121 -5.20 -0.59 6.51
N THR A 122 -6.35 -1.11 6.94
CA THR A 122 -7.30 -1.82 6.09
C THR A 122 -8.69 -1.20 6.23
N PHE A 123 -9.33 -0.98 5.11
CA PHE A 123 -10.69 -0.44 4.99
C PHE A 123 -11.55 -1.42 4.20
N ILE A 124 -12.84 -1.50 4.54
CA ILE A 124 -13.82 -2.21 3.73
C ILE A 124 -14.62 -1.15 2.97
N GLN A 125 -14.81 -1.37 1.69
CA GLN A 125 -15.61 -0.51 0.82
C GLN A 125 -16.96 -0.17 1.45
N GLN A 126 -17.28 1.12 1.51
CA GLN A 126 -18.54 1.63 2.06
C GLN A 126 -19.46 2.16 0.96
N GLY A 127 -18.93 2.97 0.06
CA GLY A 127 -19.63 3.59 -1.05
C GLY A 127 -19.21 3.05 -2.41
N GLU A 128 -19.02 3.96 -3.35
CA GLU A 128 -18.39 3.65 -4.62
C GLU A 128 -16.90 3.39 -4.40
N LEU A 129 -16.40 2.30 -4.96
CA LEU A 129 -15.02 1.85 -4.71
C LEU A 129 -13.98 2.91 -5.05
N TRP A 130 -14.19 3.65 -6.14
CA TRP A 130 -13.27 4.71 -6.56
C TRP A 130 -13.26 5.90 -5.56
N GLU A 131 -14.40 6.21 -4.91
CA GLU A 131 -14.48 7.26 -3.89
C GLU A 131 -13.66 6.88 -2.66
N ASP A 132 -13.85 5.65 -2.16
CA ASP A 132 -13.11 5.13 -1.00
C ASP A 132 -11.60 5.09 -1.26
N VAL A 133 -11.19 4.73 -2.48
CA VAL A 133 -9.78 4.70 -2.89
C VAL A 133 -9.20 6.11 -2.99
N LEU A 134 -9.88 7.03 -3.66
CA LEU A 134 -9.39 8.41 -3.85
C LEU A 134 -9.36 9.20 -2.54
N ALA A 135 -10.23 8.89 -1.56
CA ALA A 135 -10.22 9.50 -0.24
C ALA A 135 -8.89 9.25 0.53
N LEU A 136 -8.12 8.23 0.14
CA LEU A 136 -6.80 7.92 0.71
C LEU A 136 -5.67 8.72 0.05
N ASP A 137 -5.96 9.53 -0.97
CA ASP A 137 -4.99 10.35 -1.72
C ASP A 137 -3.79 9.52 -2.20
N PRO A 138 -3.99 8.49 -3.05
CA PRO A 138 -2.95 7.56 -3.48
C PRO A 138 -1.99 8.16 -4.49
N ASP A 139 -0.69 7.85 -4.36
CA ASP A 139 0.32 8.06 -5.41
C ASP A 139 0.36 6.89 -6.42
N LEU A 140 -0.16 5.72 -6.01
CA LEU A 140 -0.25 4.50 -6.82
C LEU A 140 -1.39 3.63 -6.31
N VAL A 141 -2.17 3.06 -7.23
CA VAL A 141 -3.18 2.04 -6.92
C VAL A 141 -2.75 0.70 -7.52
N ILE A 142 -2.85 -0.35 -6.73
CA ILE A 142 -2.60 -1.74 -7.16
C ILE A 142 -3.90 -2.52 -6.95
N ASN A 143 -4.52 -2.93 -8.04
CA ASN A 143 -5.74 -3.73 -8.01
C ASN A 143 -5.40 -5.22 -8.11
N ASP A 144 -5.93 -5.98 -7.16
CA ASP A 144 -5.86 -7.44 -7.14
C ASP A 144 -7.23 -7.99 -6.70
N MET A 145 -8.23 -7.83 -7.57
CA MET A 145 -9.64 -8.07 -7.28
C MET A 145 -10.42 -8.80 -8.39
N LEU A 146 -9.74 -9.51 -9.29
CA LEU A 146 -10.26 -10.00 -10.55
C LEU A 146 -10.49 -8.85 -11.55
N ASP A 147 -11.51 -8.99 -12.40
CA ASP A 147 -11.79 -8.04 -13.46
C ASP A 147 -12.17 -6.66 -12.92
N THR A 148 -11.44 -5.64 -13.34
CA THR A 148 -11.75 -4.26 -12.97
C THR A 148 -12.86 -3.69 -13.85
N PRO A 149 -13.88 -3.03 -13.26
CA PRO A 149 -14.88 -2.29 -14.01
C PRO A 149 -14.27 -1.11 -14.75
N ARG A 150 -14.73 -0.86 -15.96
CA ARG A 150 -14.25 0.28 -16.77
C ARG A 150 -14.48 1.62 -16.08
N GLU A 151 -15.67 1.83 -15.54
CA GLU A 151 -16.05 3.06 -14.85
C GLU A 151 -15.13 3.36 -13.65
N TYR A 152 -14.84 2.36 -12.82
CA TYR A 152 -13.89 2.48 -11.72
C TYR A 152 -12.52 2.97 -12.20
N MET A 153 -12.00 2.36 -13.26
CA MET A 153 -10.70 2.73 -13.84
C MET A 153 -10.72 4.13 -14.47
N GLU A 154 -11.81 4.54 -15.09
CA GLU A 154 -11.96 5.88 -15.65
C GLU A 154 -11.86 6.96 -14.56
N HIS A 155 -12.46 6.76 -13.39
CA HIS A 155 -12.33 7.67 -12.25
C HIS A 155 -10.89 7.79 -11.74
N LEU A 156 -10.18 6.68 -11.59
CA LEU A 156 -8.76 6.71 -11.18
C LEU A 156 -7.88 7.43 -12.21
N LYS A 157 -8.10 7.18 -13.50
CA LYS A 157 -7.35 7.84 -14.58
C LYS A 157 -7.68 9.31 -14.71
N ALA A 158 -8.92 9.72 -14.46
CA ALA A 158 -9.31 11.14 -14.40
C ALA A 158 -8.61 11.89 -13.26
N ALA A 159 -8.29 11.21 -12.16
CA ALA A 159 -7.49 11.73 -11.06
C ALA A 159 -5.97 11.66 -11.33
N ASN A 160 -5.53 11.21 -12.52
CA ASN A 160 -4.12 11.01 -12.91
C ASN A 160 -3.35 10.03 -12.00
N ILE A 161 -4.02 9.06 -11.40
CA ILE A 161 -3.38 8.05 -10.56
C ILE A 161 -2.77 6.95 -11.45
N PRO A 162 -1.49 6.59 -11.25
CA PRO A 162 -0.91 5.38 -11.81
C PRO A 162 -1.60 4.14 -11.26
N VAL A 163 -1.89 3.17 -12.14
CA VAL A 163 -2.62 1.95 -11.75
C VAL A 163 -1.95 0.71 -12.30
N VAL A 164 -1.75 -0.27 -11.42
CA VAL A 164 -1.28 -1.62 -11.77
C VAL A 164 -2.38 -2.62 -11.42
N ASN A 165 -2.76 -3.47 -12.37
CA ASN A 165 -3.73 -4.52 -12.16
C ASN A 165 -3.07 -5.91 -12.20
N PHE A 166 -3.53 -6.80 -11.32
CA PHE A 166 -3.10 -8.20 -11.29
C PHE A 166 -4.25 -9.12 -11.70
N GLU A 167 -3.95 -10.07 -12.61
CA GLU A 167 -4.87 -11.10 -13.12
C GLU A 167 -6.20 -10.50 -13.60
N ASP A 168 -6.11 -9.44 -14.40
CA ASP A 168 -7.26 -8.66 -14.85
C ASP A 168 -7.49 -8.81 -16.36
N GLU A 169 -8.59 -9.41 -16.72
CA GLU A 169 -9.08 -9.52 -18.09
C GLU A 169 -10.34 -8.67 -18.32
N GLY A 170 -10.77 -7.90 -17.31
CA GLY A 170 -11.96 -7.06 -17.35
C GLY A 170 -11.84 -5.85 -18.29
N PRO A 171 -12.98 -5.18 -18.51
CA PRO A 171 -13.06 -4.03 -19.41
C PRO A 171 -12.25 -2.82 -18.94
N GLY A 172 -11.88 -2.75 -17.66
CA GLY A 172 -11.03 -1.72 -17.09
C GLY A 172 -9.55 -1.94 -17.35
N SER A 173 -9.10 -3.17 -17.59
CA SER A 173 -7.69 -3.54 -17.74
C SER A 173 -6.94 -2.72 -18.80
N VAL A 174 -7.61 -2.33 -19.88
CA VAL A 174 -7.02 -1.52 -20.97
C VAL A 174 -6.67 -0.09 -20.54
N LEU A 175 -7.19 0.37 -19.42
CA LEU A 175 -6.92 1.71 -18.85
C LEU A 175 -5.78 1.69 -17.82
N ALA A 176 -5.36 0.52 -17.34
CA ALA A 176 -4.26 0.39 -16.41
C ALA A 176 -2.93 0.79 -17.07
N ASP A 177 -2.00 1.30 -16.30
CA ASP A 177 -0.64 1.59 -16.77
C ASP A 177 0.17 0.31 -16.93
N GLN A 178 -0.11 -0.70 -16.10
CA GLN A 178 0.47 -2.05 -16.18
C GLN A 178 -0.56 -3.10 -15.77
N VAL A 179 -0.58 -4.22 -16.48
CA VAL A 179 -1.36 -5.42 -16.12
C VAL A 179 -0.42 -6.61 -16.01
N VAL A 180 -0.46 -7.32 -14.90
CA VAL A 180 0.37 -8.49 -14.62
C VAL A 180 -0.51 -9.73 -14.58
N ASN A 181 -0.51 -10.52 -15.64
CA ASN A 181 -1.32 -11.73 -15.83
C ASN A 181 -0.40 -12.96 -15.79
N ALA A 182 0.13 -13.27 -14.60
CA ALA A 182 1.11 -14.32 -14.39
C ALA A 182 0.54 -15.73 -14.61
N LEU A 183 -0.78 -15.90 -14.41
CA LEU A 183 -1.51 -17.17 -14.57
C LEU A 183 -1.98 -17.41 -16.01
N TYR A 184 -1.89 -16.41 -16.88
CA TYR A 184 -2.38 -16.48 -18.25
C TYR A 184 -1.21 -16.56 -19.23
N GLU A 185 -1.46 -17.23 -20.35
CA GLU A 185 -0.55 -17.22 -21.49
C GLU A 185 -0.82 -16.00 -22.36
N GLU A 186 0.23 -15.48 -23.01
CA GLU A 186 0.08 -14.37 -23.93
C GLU A 186 -0.84 -14.78 -25.11
N PRO A 187 -1.91 -14.00 -25.39
CA PRO A 187 -2.82 -14.31 -26.46
C PRO A 187 -2.12 -14.32 -27.83
N GLN A 188 -2.16 -15.45 -28.53
CA GLN A 188 -1.45 -15.63 -29.79
C GLN A 188 -1.99 -14.80 -30.96
N ASN A 189 -3.21 -14.24 -30.88
CA ASN A 189 -3.94 -13.71 -32.04
C ASN A 189 -4.70 -12.39 -31.87
N GLU A 190 -4.58 -11.65 -30.78
CA GLU A 190 -5.34 -10.41 -30.67
C GLU A 190 -4.58 -9.25 -30.04
N THR A 191 -4.03 -8.41 -30.91
CA THR A 191 -3.71 -7.01 -30.59
C THR A 191 -4.97 -6.11 -30.59
N ASN A 192 -6.05 -6.53 -29.96
CA ASN A 192 -7.29 -5.73 -29.87
C ASN A 192 -7.09 -4.45 -29.04
N GLY A 193 -6.28 -3.51 -29.55
CA GLY A 193 -6.02 -2.23 -28.88
C GLY A 193 -5.17 -2.32 -27.62
N LYS A 194 -4.74 -3.51 -27.18
CA LYS A 194 -3.82 -3.72 -26.04
C LYS A 194 -2.42 -3.35 -26.48
N GLN A 195 -1.77 -2.45 -25.78
CA GLN A 195 -0.35 -2.16 -25.99
C GLN A 195 0.45 -3.30 -25.35
N PRO A 196 1.22 -4.08 -26.13
CA PRO A 196 1.92 -5.27 -25.61
C PRO A 196 2.82 -4.98 -24.41
N GLU A 197 3.39 -3.79 -24.35
CA GLU A 197 4.28 -3.33 -23.30
C GLU A 197 3.57 -3.15 -21.92
N ARG A 198 2.25 -2.98 -21.93
CA ARG A 198 1.46 -2.83 -20.70
C ARG A 198 0.99 -4.13 -20.09
N PHE A 199 1.03 -5.22 -20.85
CA PHE A 199 0.55 -6.52 -20.40
C PHE A 199 1.73 -7.49 -20.24
N LEU A 200 1.94 -7.94 -19.02
CA LEU A 200 2.97 -8.91 -18.66
C LEU A 200 2.31 -10.26 -18.43
N TYR A 201 2.64 -11.24 -19.25
CA TYR A 201 2.08 -12.58 -19.19
C TYR A 201 3.07 -13.63 -18.75
N GLY A 202 2.55 -14.67 -18.11
CA GLY A 202 3.23 -15.93 -17.88
C GLY A 202 3.97 -16.01 -16.55
N HIS A 203 4.40 -17.22 -16.25
CA HIS A 203 4.91 -17.68 -14.95
C HIS A 203 6.12 -16.89 -14.42
N LYS A 204 6.89 -16.19 -15.24
CA LYS A 204 8.02 -15.36 -14.81
C LYS A 204 7.61 -14.17 -13.93
N TYR A 205 6.34 -13.80 -13.97
CA TYR A 205 5.77 -12.73 -13.14
C TYR A 205 4.96 -13.26 -11.94
N PHE A 206 5.00 -14.57 -11.72
CA PHE A 206 4.31 -15.18 -10.61
C PHE A 206 4.97 -14.82 -9.27
N CYS A 207 4.18 -14.29 -8.34
CA CYS A 207 4.65 -13.99 -7.00
C CYS A 207 4.76 -15.28 -6.18
N LEU A 208 5.97 -15.67 -5.83
CA LEU A 208 6.24 -16.82 -4.96
C LEU A 208 6.53 -16.35 -3.54
N ARG A 209 5.93 -17.01 -2.56
CA ARG A 209 6.23 -16.76 -1.15
C ARG A 209 7.66 -17.21 -0.83
N ASP A 210 8.29 -16.52 0.12
CA ASP A 210 9.68 -16.77 0.52
C ASP A 210 9.95 -18.23 0.90
N GLU A 211 8.95 -18.91 1.51
CA GLU A 211 9.09 -20.31 1.87
C GLU A 211 9.36 -21.20 0.65
N PHE A 212 8.81 -20.84 -0.52
CA PHE A 212 9.10 -21.59 -1.76
C PHE A 212 10.45 -21.21 -2.37
N LEU A 213 10.90 -19.98 -2.19
CA LEU A 213 12.21 -19.53 -2.66
C LEU A 213 13.35 -20.16 -1.86
N GLN A 214 13.11 -20.44 -0.57
CA GLN A 214 14.07 -21.05 0.34
C GLN A 214 13.99 -22.58 0.40
N ALA A 215 12.94 -23.17 -0.17
CA ALA A 215 12.76 -24.61 -0.17
C ALA A 215 13.84 -25.32 -0.98
N GLU A 216 14.35 -26.41 -0.45
CA GLU A 216 15.25 -27.29 -1.21
C GLU A 216 14.53 -27.88 -2.43
N GLN A 217 15.25 -27.98 -3.56
CA GLN A 217 14.71 -28.62 -4.75
C GLN A 217 14.31 -30.05 -4.45
N ASN A 218 13.08 -30.40 -4.80
CA ASN A 218 12.60 -31.77 -4.65
C ASN A 218 13.35 -32.73 -5.59
N VAL A 219 13.76 -33.87 -5.05
CA VAL A 219 14.36 -34.93 -5.85
C VAL A 219 13.24 -35.73 -6.52
N PHE A 220 13.27 -35.80 -7.85
CA PHE A 220 12.31 -36.59 -8.61
C PHE A 220 12.40 -38.08 -8.22
N ARG A 221 11.26 -38.65 -7.85
CA ARG A 221 11.14 -40.08 -7.51
C ARG A 221 10.33 -40.77 -8.60
N PRO A 222 10.88 -41.81 -9.26
CA PRO A 222 10.19 -42.51 -10.37
C PRO A 222 8.93 -43.26 -9.92
N ALA A 223 8.82 -43.59 -8.61
CA ALA A 223 7.63 -44.23 -8.02
C ALA A 223 7.13 -43.36 -6.87
N PRO A 224 6.04 -42.58 -7.04
CA PRO A 224 5.45 -41.80 -5.97
C PRO A 224 4.79 -42.74 -4.97
N LYS A 225 5.06 -42.49 -3.67
CA LYS A 225 4.43 -43.24 -2.56
C LYS A 225 3.21 -42.51 -1.97
N CYS A 226 3.10 -41.22 -2.24
CA CYS A 226 2.02 -40.37 -1.75
C CYS A 226 1.66 -39.34 -2.79
N ILE A 227 0.41 -39.06 -2.99
CA ILE A 227 -0.13 -37.99 -3.84
C ILE A 227 -0.93 -37.07 -2.94
N LEU A 228 -0.56 -35.80 -2.90
CA LEU A 228 -1.34 -34.74 -2.27
C LEU A 228 -2.21 -34.08 -3.34
N ILE A 229 -3.51 -34.05 -3.11
CA ILE A 229 -4.46 -33.31 -3.94
C ILE A 229 -4.99 -32.15 -3.08
N THR A 230 -4.90 -30.93 -3.60
CA THR A 230 -5.37 -29.72 -2.90
C THR A 230 -5.98 -28.75 -3.91
N PHE A 231 -7.07 -28.08 -3.52
CA PHE A 231 -7.83 -27.17 -4.37
C PHE A 231 -7.76 -25.70 -3.90
N GLY A 232 -6.79 -25.34 -3.11
CA GLY A 232 -6.62 -23.99 -2.58
C GLY A 232 -7.38 -23.75 -1.27
N GLY A 233 -7.85 -22.52 -1.05
CA GLY A 233 -8.43 -22.08 0.23
C GLY A 233 -9.90 -22.43 0.44
N THR A 234 -10.59 -22.92 -0.58
CA THR A 234 -12.02 -23.30 -0.50
C THR A 234 -12.21 -24.68 -1.08
N ASP A 235 -12.64 -25.62 -0.25
CA ASP A 235 -13.22 -26.88 -0.72
C ASP A 235 -14.66 -26.59 -1.18
N MET A 236 -14.94 -26.84 -2.44
CA MET A 236 -16.30 -26.88 -2.96
C MET A 236 -16.86 -28.31 -2.92
#